data_36996597fefa9bd6640f88de39b8e8b2
#
_entry.id   36996597fefa9bd6640f88de39b8e8b2
#
_cell.length_a   1.000
_cell.length_b   1.000
_cell.length_c   1.000
_cell.angle_alpha   90.00
_cell.angle_beta   90.00
_cell.angle_gamma   90.00
#
_symmetry.space_group_name_H-M   'P 1'
#
loop_
_entity.id
_entity.type
_entity.pdbx_description
1 polymer ?
#
loop_
_entity_poly.entity_id
_entity_poly.type
_entity_poly.pdbx_seq_one_letter_code
_entity_poly.pdbx_strand_id
1 'polypeptide(L)'
;LVKRRLSGYYRMSPTQIQVLTPMQRGVVGAANLNIALQEALNPGGDGLRRSGVVFRLHDKVMQIKNNYDKEVFNGDIGIVEEVDMEERELTVRFDERQVAYDVTELDELVLAYATTIHKAQGSEYPIVVMPVLMTHFVMLQRNLIYTGITRAKKILVMVGTKKALAYAVRNLTVTRRNTMLKERLAGEIPVKGEKKPAAVYPFETERKEGENE
;
A
#
# COMPACT_ATOMS: atom_id res chain seq x y z
N LEU A 1 -4.60 -7.15 -20.90
CA LEU A 1 -3.81 -8.15 -20.20
C LEU A 1 -4.69 -8.84 -19.14
N VAL A 2 -5.14 -8.14 -18.09
CA VAL A 2 -5.92 -8.70 -16.97
C VAL A 2 -7.21 -9.34 -17.44
N LYS A 3 -8.07 -8.64 -18.22
CA LYS A 3 -9.39 -9.09 -18.65
C LYS A 3 -9.39 -10.37 -19.51
N ARG A 4 -8.41 -10.52 -20.40
CA ARG A 4 -8.44 -11.59 -21.44
C ARG A 4 -7.27 -12.56 -21.34
N ARG A 5 -6.01 -12.05 -21.38
CA ARG A 5 -4.84 -12.92 -21.52
C ARG A 5 -4.56 -13.72 -20.25
N LEU A 6 -4.45 -13.06 -19.10
CA LEU A 6 -4.11 -13.75 -17.85
C LEU A 6 -5.28 -14.62 -17.38
N SER A 7 -6.49 -14.07 -17.33
CA SER A 7 -7.67 -14.83 -16.92
C SER A 7 -7.93 -16.04 -17.80
N GLY A 8 -7.83 -15.89 -19.13
CA GLY A 8 -8.03 -17.00 -20.06
C GLY A 8 -6.91 -18.03 -20.02
N TYR A 9 -5.65 -17.61 -20.01
CA TYR A 9 -4.50 -18.52 -20.05
C TYR A 9 -4.37 -19.35 -18.77
N TYR A 10 -4.58 -18.73 -17.61
CA TYR A 10 -4.46 -19.40 -16.31
C TYR A 10 -5.78 -19.93 -15.76
N ARG A 11 -6.90 -19.73 -16.47
CA ARG A 11 -8.26 -20.12 -16.04
C ARG A 11 -8.60 -19.60 -14.64
N MET A 12 -8.23 -18.35 -14.39
CA MET A 12 -8.44 -17.68 -13.10
C MET A 12 -9.39 -16.50 -13.26
N SER A 13 -10.22 -16.26 -12.23
CA SER A 13 -11.07 -15.07 -12.19
C SER A 13 -10.21 -13.79 -12.21
N PRO A 14 -10.64 -12.72 -12.89
CA PRO A 14 -10.00 -11.40 -12.79
C PRO A 14 -9.86 -10.90 -11.34
N THR A 15 -10.74 -11.31 -10.44
CA THR A 15 -10.70 -10.96 -9.01
C THR A 15 -9.46 -11.53 -8.29
N GLN A 16 -8.90 -12.64 -8.79
CA GLN A 16 -7.68 -13.26 -8.27
C GLN A 16 -6.39 -12.60 -8.78
N ILE A 17 -6.52 -11.64 -9.71
CA ILE A 17 -5.40 -10.88 -10.25
C ILE A 17 -5.34 -9.53 -9.52
N GLN A 18 -4.18 -9.20 -8.99
CA GLN A 18 -3.96 -7.91 -8.34
C GLN A 18 -2.97 -7.07 -9.15
N VAL A 19 -3.36 -5.82 -9.41
CA VAL A 19 -2.42 -4.85 -9.97
C VAL A 19 -1.75 -4.10 -8.82
N LEU A 20 -0.41 -4.12 -8.79
CA LEU A 20 0.39 -3.43 -7.78
C LEU A 20 1.22 -2.34 -8.43
N THR A 21 0.98 -1.10 -8.07
CA THR A 21 1.70 0.05 -8.62
C THR A 21 2.55 0.77 -7.56
N PRO A 22 3.67 1.39 -7.92
CA PRO A 22 4.49 2.18 -6.99
C PRO A 22 3.79 3.41 -6.40
N MET A 23 2.80 3.98 -7.12
CA MET A 23 2.25 5.30 -6.80
C MET A 23 0.72 5.29 -6.70
N GLN A 24 0.18 6.16 -5.83
CA GLN A 24 -1.28 6.35 -5.71
C GLN A 24 -1.83 7.22 -6.85
N ARG A 25 -1.11 8.28 -7.24
CA ARG A 25 -1.53 9.27 -8.25
C ARG A 25 -0.73 9.11 -9.54
N GLY A 26 -1.20 9.73 -10.61
CA GLY A 26 -0.58 9.72 -11.94
C GLY A 26 -1.27 8.76 -12.90
N VAL A 27 -0.85 8.78 -14.17
CA VAL A 27 -1.48 8.00 -15.26
C VAL A 27 -1.53 6.50 -14.93
N VAL A 28 -0.47 5.97 -14.34
CA VAL A 28 -0.36 4.55 -13.94
C VAL A 28 -0.36 4.42 -12.40
N GLY A 29 -0.97 5.40 -11.72
CA GLY A 29 -1.23 5.34 -10.28
C GLY A 29 -2.45 4.50 -9.95
N ALA A 30 -2.55 4.01 -8.70
CA ALA A 30 -3.63 3.12 -8.27
C ALA A 30 -5.02 3.74 -8.49
N ALA A 31 -5.19 5.04 -8.24
CA ALA A 31 -6.48 5.71 -8.43
C ALA A 31 -6.96 5.64 -9.89
N ASN A 32 -6.10 6.00 -10.83
CA ASN A 32 -6.47 6.00 -12.26
C ASN A 32 -6.60 4.59 -12.82
N LEU A 33 -5.73 3.66 -12.37
CA LEU A 33 -5.82 2.25 -12.76
C LEU A 33 -7.11 1.60 -12.27
N ASN A 34 -7.61 1.97 -11.10
CA ASN A 34 -8.87 1.44 -10.59
C ASN A 34 -10.05 1.84 -11.48
N ILE A 35 -10.13 3.09 -11.91
CA ILE A 35 -11.17 3.55 -12.84
C ILE A 35 -11.09 2.78 -14.16
N ALA A 36 -9.90 2.69 -14.75
CA ALA A 36 -9.70 1.99 -16.01
C ALA A 36 -9.96 0.49 -15.92
N LEU A 37 -9.61 -0.14 -14.79
CA LEU A 37 -9.83 -1.57 -14.56
C LEU A 37 -11.29 -1.86 -14.25
N GLN A 38 -11.98 -1.03 -13.47
CA GLN A 38 -13.41 -1.15 -13.25
C GLN A 38 -14.16 -1.12 -14.58
N GLU A 39 -13.91 -0.11 -15.40
CA GLU A 39 -14.56 -0.01 -16.72
C GLU A 39 -14.25 -1.19 -17.64
N ALA A 40 -13.03 -1.71 -17.57
CA ALA A 40 -12.64 -2.86 -18.37
C ALA A 40 -13.21 -4.19 -17.86
N LEU A 41 -13.28 -4.41 -16.55
CA LEU A 41 -13.62 -5.69 -15.95
C LEU A 41 -15.09 -5.78 -15.52
N ASN A 42 -15.65 -4.67 -15.06
CA ASN A 42 -17.02 -4.54 -14.59
C ASN A 42 -17.70 -3.32 -15.23
N PRO A 43 -17.87 -3.33 -16.58
CA PRO A 43 -18.43 -2.19 -17.31
C PRO A 43 -19.93 -2.05 -17.06
N GLY A 44 -20.39 -0.83 -16.87
CA GLY A 44 -21.81 -0.51 -16.74
C GLY A 44 -22.42 -0.89 -15.39
N GLY A 45 -23.74 -0.80 -15.31
CA GLY A 45 -24.52 -1.05 -14.10
C GLY A 45 -24.70 0.17 -13.22
N ASP A 46 -25.82 0.14 -12.49
CA ASP A 46 -26.11 1.13 -11.45
C ASP A 46 -25.17 0.88 -10.25
N GLY A 47 -24.95 1.92 -9.47
CA GLY A 47 -24.09 1.82 -8.31
C GLY A 47 -24.21 3.04 -7.42
N LEU A 48 -23.83 2.87 -6.15
CA LEU A 48 -23.80 3.95 -5.21
C LEU A 48 -22.58 4.84 -5.43
N ARG A 49 -22.82 6.15 -5.43
CA ARG A 49 -21.74 7.13 -5.64
C ARG A 49 -21.35 7.80 -4.34
N ARG A 50 -20.06 7.80 -4.06
CA ARG A 50 -19.49 8.55 -2.94
C ARG A 50 -18.11 9.11 -3.32
N SER A 51 -17.83 10.36 -2.95
CA SER A 51 -16.51 11.01 -3.14
C SER A 51 -15.94 10.89 -4.57
N GLY A 52 -16.82 10.91 -5.60
CA GLY A 52 -16.42 10.78 -7.01
C GLY A 52 -16.19 9.36 -7.51
N VAL A 53 -16.32 8.36 -6.64
CA VAL A 53 -16.24 6.93 -6.99
C VAL A 53 -17.66 6.37 -7.10
N VAL A 54 -17.89 5.47 -8.05
CA VAL A 54 -19.11 4.67 -8.16
C VAL A 54 -18.78 3.26 -7.79
N PHE A 55 -19.46 2.72 -6.79
CA PHE A 55 -19.35 1.32 -6.38
C PHE A 55 -20.48 0.53 -7.02
N ARG A 56 -20.13 -0.47 -7.80
CA ARG A 56 -21.06 -1.31 -8.58
C ARG A 56 -21.09 -2.73 -8.04
N LEU A 57 -22.16 -3.43 -8.29
CA LEU A 57 -22.24 -4.87 -8.03
C LEU A 57 -21.02 -5.58 -8.63
N HIS A 58 -20.41 -6.49 -7.88
CA HIS A 58 -19.19 -7.25 -8.21
C HIS A 58 -17.89 -6.43 -8.28
N ASP A 59 -17.89 -5.19 -7.85
CA ASP A 59 -16.64 -4.44 -7.73
C ASP A 59 -15.72 -5.05 -6.65
N LYS A 60 -14.44 -5.03 -6.94
CA LYS A 60 -13.40 -5.35 -5.96
C LYS A 60 -13.06 -4.10 -5.16
N VAL A 61 -13.24 -4.18 -3.85
CA VAL A 61 -13.05 -3.04 -2.93
C VAL A 61 -12.08 -3.39 -1.82
N MET A 62 -11.56 -2.36 -1.16
CA MET A 62 -10.69 -2.49 0.02
C MET A 62 -11.18 -1.55 1.10
N GLN A 63 -11.27 -2.05 2.32
CA GLN A 63 -11.45 -1.27 3.53
C GLN A 63 -10.21 -0.42 3.80
N ILE A 64 -10.37 0.86 4.12
CA ILE A 64 -9.25 1.78 4.36
C ILE A 64 -9.19 2.34 5.77
N LYS A 65 -10.11 1.93 6.64
CA LYS A 65 -10.15 2.25 8.06
C LYS A 65 -10.40 0.98 8.86
N ASN A 66 -9.96 0.93 10.10
CA ASN A 66 -10.38 -0.14 10.99
C ASN A 66 -11.79 0.16 11.48
N ASN A 67 -12.71 -0.79 11.33
CA ASN A 67 -14.04 -0.73 11.87
C ASN A 67 -14.24 -1.97 12.77
N TYR A 68 -14.10 -1.75 14.07
CA TYR A 68 -14.14 -2.82 15.06
C TYR A 68 -15.56 -3.36 15.26
N ASP A 69 -16.57 -2.54 15.05
CA ASP A 69 -17.98 -2.94 15.20
C ASP A 69 -18.41 -3.91 14.08
N LYS A 70 -17.89 -3.67 12.89
CA LYS A 70 -18.09 -4.52 11.71
C LYS A 70 -17.01 -5.60 11.55
N GLU A 71 -15.99 -5.60 12.43
CA GLU A 71 -14.84 -6.51 12.43
C GLU A 71 -14.11 -6.55 11.07
N VAL A 72 -13.98 -5.41 10.40
CA VAL A 72 -13.19 -5.25 9.17
C VAL A 72 -12.07 -4.25 9.38
N PHE A 73 -10.93 -4.51 8.75
CA PHE A 73 -9.71 -3.80 9.05
C PHE A 73 -9.12 -3.16 7.79
N ASN A 74 -8.30 -2.13 8.01
CA ASN A 74 -7.60 -1.46 6.93
C ASN A 74 -6.71 -2.45 6.15
N GLY A 75 -7.00 -2.60 4.86
CA GLY A 75 -6.33 -3.53 3.95
C GLY A 75 -7.15 -4.75 3.58
N ASP A 76 -8.26 -5.02 4.26
CA ASP A 76 -9.16 -6.11 3.91
C ASP A 76 -9.78 -5.87 2.53
N ILE A 77 -9.74 -6.89 1.70
CA ILE A 77 -10.28 -6.86 0.33
C ILE A 77 -11.57 -7.66 0.26
N GLY A 78 -12.60 -7.04 -0.30
CA GLY A 78 -13.90 -7.68 -0.49
C GLY A 78 -14.44 -7.49 -1.90
N ILE A 79 -15.56 -8.13 -2.14
CA ILE A 79 -16.35 -8.02 -3.37
C ILE A 79 -17.73 -7.50 -3.01
N VAL A 80 -18.21 -6.52 -3.76
CA VAL A 80 -19.59 -6.01 -3.63
C VAL A 80 -20.54 -7.09 -4.09
N GLU A 81 -21.42 -7.55 -3.19
CA GLU A 81 -22.41 -8.61 -3.48
C GLU A 81 -23.81 -8.07 -3.70
N GLU A 82 -24.11 -6.91 -3.14
CA GLU A 82 -25.42 -6.29 -3.26
C GLU A 82 -25.29 -4.76 -3.31
N VAL A 83 -26.17 -4.13 -4.06
CA VAL A 83 -26.31 -2.68 -4.13
C VAL A 83 -27.79 -2.35 -4.09
N ASP A 84 -28.26 -1.81 -2.96
CA ASP A 84 -29.60 -1.30 -2.80
C ASP A 84 -29.62 0.20 -3.09
N MET A 85 -30.32 0.57 -4.18
CA MET A 85 -30.43 1.97 -4.61
C MET A 85 -31.54 2.72 -3.85
N GLU A 86 -32.53 2.00 -3.30
CA GLU A 86 -33.65 2.60 -2.55
C GLU A 86 -33.22 2.93 -1.13
N GLU A 87 -32.66 1.94 -0.42
CA GLU A 87 -32.14 2.11 0.95
C GLU A 87 -30.75 2.78 0.95
N ARG A 88 -30.13 2.90 -0.22
CA ARG A 88 -28.77 3.47 -0.41
C ARG A 88 -27.70 2.73 0.39
N GLU A 89 -27.79 1.44 0.37
CA GLU A 89 -26.92 0.53 1.09
C GLU A 89 -26.13 -0.37 0.12
N LEU A 90 -24.95 -0.81 0.55
CA LEU A 90 -24.05 -1.65 -0.22
C LEU A 90 -23.53 -2.76 0.70
N THR A 91 -23.69 -4.03 0.26
CA THR A 91 -23.14 -5.18 0.99
C THR A 91 -21.84 -5.64 0.33
N VAL A 92 -20.78 -5.75 1.13
CA VAL A 92 -19.48 -6.26 0.71
C VAL A 92 -19.20 -7.58 1.41
N ARG A 93 -18.78 -8.59 0.65
CA ARG A 93 -18.24 -9.83 1.20
C ARG A 93 -16.74 -9.78 1.35
N PHE A 94 -16.27 -9.85 2.59
CA PHE A 94 -14.86 -10.01 2.97
C PHE A 94 -14.65 -11.47 3.39
N ASP A 95 -13.95 -12.25 2.58
CA ASP A 95 -13.81 -13.70 2.73
C ASP A 95 -15.18 -14.39 2.93
N GLU A 96 -15.50 -14.85 4.14
CA GLU A 96 -16.77 -15.50 4.48
C GLU A 96 -17.79 -14.56 5.15
N ARG A 97 -17.45 -13.30 5.34
CA ARG A 97 -18.23 -12.33 6.10
C ARG A 97 -18.88 -11.30 5.18
N GLN A 98 -20.17 -11.07 5.35
CA GLN A 98 -20.92 -10.01 4.69
C GLN A 98 -21.06 -8.81 5.61
N VAL A 99 -20.80 -7.62 5.07
CA VAL A 99 -20.81 -6.35 5.79
C VAL A 99 -21.59 -5.31 4.99
N ALA A 100 -22.63 -4.77 5.61
CA ALA A 100 -23.45 -3.70 5.04
C ALA A 100 -22.83 -2.33 5.32
N TYR A 101 -22.90 -1.44 4.33
CA TYR A 101 -22.42 -0.07 4.39
C TYR A 101 -23.51 0.88 3.92
N ASP A 102 -23.92 1.79 4.78
CA ASP A 102 -24.70 2.95 4.35
C ASP A 102 -23.87 3.85 3.44
N VAL A 103 -24.52 4.62 2.57
CA VAL A 103 -23.83 5.52 1.63
C VAL A 103 -22.88 6.51 2.32
N THR A 104 -23.12 6.86 3.58
CA THR A 104 -22.25 7.76 4.36
C THR A 104 -20.98 7.05 4.81
N GLU A 105 -20.99 5.74 4.94
CA GLU A 105 -19.85 4.91 5.34
C GLU A 105 -18.97 4.50 4.15
N LEU A 106 -19.42 4.71 2.91
CA LEU A 106 -18.64 4.37 1.70
C LEU A 106 -17.31 5.11 1.60
N ASP A 107 -17.07 6.14 2.42
CA ASP A 107 -15.73 6.76 2.56
C ASP A 107 -14.70 5.83 3.23
N GLU A 108 -15.14 4.71 3.79
CA GLU A 108 -14.26 3.67 4.32
C GLU A 108 -13.79 2.68 3.26
N LEU A 109 -14.38 2.73 2.06
CA LEU A 109 -14.09 1.84 0.95
C LEU A 109 -13.37 2.56 -0.20
N VAL A 110 -12.52 1.82 -0.90
CA VAL A 110 -11.97 2.24 -2.19
C VAL A 110 -11.98 1.07 -3.16
N LEU A 111 -12.02 1.36 -4.47
CA LEU A 111 -11.81 0.33 -5.48
C LEU A 111 -10.42 -0.30 -5.32
N ALA A 112 -10.32 -1.61 -5.48
CA ALA A 112 -9.12 -2.39 -5.20
C ALA A 112 -8.66 -3.31 -6.34
N TYR A 113 -9.05 -3.04 -7.57
CA TYR A 113 -8.47 -3.69 -8.75
C TYR A 113 -6.96 -3.42 -8.87
N ALA A 114 -6.55 -2.21 -8.47
CA ALA A 114 -5.16 -1.80 -8.32
C ALA A 114 -4.94 -1.19 -6.93
N THR A 115 -3.82 -1.55 -6.30
CA THR A 115 -3.38 -0.98 -5.02
C THR A 115 -1.91 -0.56 -5.10
N THR A 116 -1.46 0.25 -4.15
CA THR A 116 -0.02 0.52 -4.08
C THR A 116 0.71 -0.66 -3.46
N ILE A 117 1.99 -0.85 -3.87
CA ILE A 117 2.85 -1.90 -3.30
C ILE A 117 2.91 -1.79 -1.77
N HIS A 118 2.90 -0.56 -1.22
CA HIS A 118 2.90 -0.34 0.23
C HIS A 118 1.62 -0.85 0.91
N LYS A 119 0.46 -0.59 0.33
CA LYS A 119 -0.82 -1.09 0.88
C LYS A 119 -0.99 -2.60 0.75
N ALA A 120 -0.27 -3.22 -0.17
CA ALA A 120 -0.26 -4.68 -0.36
C ALA A 120 0.71 -5.41 0.58
N GLN A 121 1.42 -4.69 1.47
CA GLN A 121 2.28 -5.33 2.47
C GLN A 121 1.44 -6.21 3.41
N GLY A 122 1.90 -7.44 3.64
CA GLY A 122 1.16 -8.44 4.42
C GLY A 122 0.21 -9.30 3.60
N SER A 123 -0.28 -8.83 2.45
CA SER A 123 -1.18 -9.59 1.58
C SER A 123 -0.42 -10.36 0.50
N GLU A 124 -1.02 -11.43 0.00
CA GLU A 124 -0.48 -12.25 -1.10
C GLU A 124 -1.58 -12.56 -2.12
N TYR A 125 -1.19 -12.62 -3.40
CA TYR A 125 -2.13 -12.79 -4.50
C TYR A 125 -1.67 -13.90 -5.43
N PRO A 126 -2.58 -14.71 -6.00
CA PRO A 126 -2.23 -15.75 -6.96
C PRO A 126 -1.46 -15.20 -8.17
N ILE A 127 -1.93 -14.07 -8.74
CA ILE A 127 -1.28 -13.38 -9.85
C ILE A 127 -1.13 -11.90 -9.51
N VAL A 128 0.09 -11.39 -9.69
CA VAL A 128 0.40 -9.96 -9.56
C VAL A 128 0.79 -9.40 -10.92
N VAL A 129 0.21 -8.27 -11.27
CA VAL A 129 0.62 -7.44 -12.41
C VAL A 129 1.22 -6.15 -11.89
N MET A 130 2.47 -5.87 -12.25
CA MET A 130 3.19 -4.72 -11.71
C MET A 130 3.73 -3.82 -12.85
N PRO A 131 3.18 -2.61 -13.03
CA PRO A 131 3.73 -1.63 -13.94
C PRO A 131 5.05 -1.07 -13.38
N VAL A 132 6.10 -1.11 -14.22
CA VAL A 132 7.46 -0.62 -13.90
C VAL A 132 7.90 0.36 -14.98
N LEU A 133 7.65 1.65 -14.76
CA LEU A 133 7.85 2.72 -15.73
C LEU A 133 8.75 3.82 -15.17
N MET A 134 9.51 4.48 -16.03
CA MET A 134 10.39 5.60 -15.61
C MET A 134 9.61 6.79 -15.03
N THR A 135 8.32 6.93 -15.33
CA THR A 135 7.45 7.93 -14.69
C THR A 135 7.33 7.73 -13.18
N HIS A 136 7.67 6.57 -12.69
CA HIS A 136 7.68 6.23 -11.25
C HIS A 136 9.08 6.41 -10.60
N PHE A 137 10.05 7.07 -11.25
CA PHE A 137 11.46 7.06 -10.88
C PHE A 137 11.72 7.39 -9.40
N VAL A 138 10.96 8.32 -8.81
CA VAL A 138 11.06 8.71 -7.40
C VAL A 138 10.83 7.52 -6.46
N MET A 139 9.92 6.61 -6.84
CA MET A 139 9.54 5.44 -6.04
C MET A 139 10.26 4.16 -6.47
N LEU A 140 10.98 4.18 -7.61
CA LEU A 140 11.67 3.00 -8.11
C LEU A 140 12.93 2.71 -7.29
N GLN A 141 12.75 1.95 -6.22
CA GLN A 141 13.83 1.46 -5.34
C GLN A 141 13.82 -0.07 -5.33
N ARG A 142 14.98 -0.67 -5.10
CA ARG A 142 15.15 -2.13 -5.06
C ARG A 142 14.20 -2.79 -4.06
N ASN A 143 14.12 -2.24 -2.85
CA ASN A 143 13.25 -2.75 -1.79
C ASN A 143 11.77 -2.72 -2.17
N LEU A 144 11.32 -1.66 -2.87
CA LEU A 144 9.93 -1.56 -3.31
C LEU A 144 9.61 -2.64 -4.36
N ILE A 145 10.48 -2.81 -5.36
CA ILE A 145 10.33 -3.85 -6.37
C ILE A 145 10.33 -5.24 -5.72
N TYR A 146 11.26 -5.49 -4.80
CA TYR A 146 11.30 -6.75 -4.05
C TYR A 146 10.00 -7.00 -3.28
N THR A 147 9.48 -5.99 -2.57
CA THR A 147 8.20 -6.09 -1.86
C THR A 147 7.06 -6.46 -2.82
N GLY A 148 6.99 -5.82 -3.99
CA GLY A 148 5.97 -6.15 -4.99
C GLY A 148 6.10 -7.56 -5.56
N ILE A 149 7.32 -8.03 -5.82
CA ILE A 149 7.60 -9.39 -6.31
C ILE A 149 7.10 -10.43 -5.31
N THR A 150 7.41 -10.24 -4.02
CA THR A 150 7.06 -11.19 -2.97
C THR A 150 5.56 -11.26 -2.66
N ARG A 151 4.74 -10.40 -3.27
CA ARG A 151 3.26 -10.48 -3.16
C ARG A 151 2.65 -11.51 -4.10
N ALA A 152 3.39 -12.00 -5.08
CA ALA A 152 2.91 -13.00 -6.04
C ALA A 152 3.12 -14.42 -5.53
N LYS A 153 2.03 -15.18 -5.33
CA LYS A 153 2.10 -16.61 -4.95
C LYS A 153 2.53 -17.52 -6.10
N LYS A 154 1.99 -17.26 -7.30
CA LYS A 154 2.19 -18.14 -8.47
C LYS A 154 2.86 -17.41 -9.62
N ILE A 155 2.35 -16.22 -9.99
CA ILE A 155 2.74 -15.54 -11.22
C ILE A 155 2.92 -14.06 -10.96
N LEU A 156 4.06 -13.55 -11.41
CA LEU A 156 4.34 -12.13 -11.49
C LEU A 156 4.50 -11.72 -12.95
N VAL A 157 3.74 -10.71 -13.36
CA VAL A 157 3.86 -10.09 -14.68
C VAL A 157 4.28 -8.63 -14.53
N MET A 158 5.50 -8.31 -14.91
CA MET A 158 5.97 -6.92 -14.95
C MET A 158 5.69 -6.30 -16.32
N VAL A 159 5.06 -5.13 -16.32
CA VAL A 159 4.72 -4.37 -17.52
C VAL A 159 5.47 -3.05 -17.52
N GLY A 160 6.40 -2.88 -18.45
CA GLY A 160 7.20 -1.66 -18.49
C GLY A 160 8.46 -1.78 -19.32
N THR A 161 9.49 -1.01 -18.97
CA THR A 161 10.74 -0.99 -19.72
C THR A 161 11.88 -1.64 -18.94
N LYS A 162 12.77 -2.34 -19.66
CA LYS A 162 14.00 -2.90 -19.06
C LYS A 162 14.83 -1.80 -18.37
N LYS A 163 14.82 -0.56 -18.91
CA LYS A 163 15.51 0.59 -18.34
C LYS A 163 14.96 0.94 -16.95
N ALA A 164 13.63 0.97 -16.78
CA ALA A 164 12.99 1.27 -15.48
C ALA A 164 13.31 0.19 -14.45
N LEU A 165 13.26 -1.08 -14.85
CA LEU A 165 13.61 -2.20 -13.96
C LEU A 165 15.09 -2.15 -13.55
N ALA A 166 16.00 -1.93 -14.52
CA ALA A 166 17.43 -1.81 -14.23
C ALA A 166 17.73 -0.63 -13.29
N TYR A 167 17.05 0.50 -13.50
CA TYR A 167 17.14 1.64 -12.60
C TYR A 167 16.70 1.27 -11.17
N ALA A 168 15.53 0.68 -11.02
CA ALA A 168 14.99 0.27 -9.72
C ALA A 168 15.93 -0.71 -8.99
N VAL A 169 16.46 -1.71 -9.69
CA VAL A 169 17.39 -2.71 -9.11
C VAL A 169 18.71 -2.07 -8.64
N ARG A 170 19.21 -1.07 -9.34
CA ARG A 170 20.43 -0.35 -8.97
C ARG A 170 20.20 0.69 -7.87
N ASN A 171 18.98 1.19 -7.73
CA ASN A 171 18.64 2.20 -6.74
C ASN A 171 18.54 1.58 -5.34
N LEU A 172 19.62 1.75 -4.56
CA LEU A 172 19.76 1.30 -3.18
C LEU A 172 19.44 2.41 -2.17
N THR A 173 18.90 3.53 -2.63
CA THR A 173 18.61 4.67 -1.75
C THR A 173 17.60 4.23 -0.68
N VAL A 174 18.10 4.00 0.51
CA VAL A 174 17.28 3.74 1.70
C VAL A 174 17.30 5.02 2.51
N THR A 175 16.13 5.57 2.81
CA THR A 175 16.03 6.68 3.75
C THR A 175 16.59 6.22 5.10
N ARG A 176 17.72 6.81 5.54
CA ARG A 176 18.34 6.46 6.80
C ARG A 176 17.34 6.71 7.94
N ARG A 177 17.04 5.67 8.70
CA ARG A 177 16.14 5.81 9.85
C ARG A 177 16.89 6.50 10.98
N ASN A 178 16.38 7.63 11.45
CA ASN A 178 16.92 8.35 12.60
C ASN A 178 16.37 7.76 13.90
N THR A 179 16.50 6.45 14.09
CA THR A 179 15.96 5.79 15.29
C THR A 179 16.91 5.83 16.48
N MET A 180 18.17 6.18 16.27
CA MET A 180 19.25 6.09 17.28
C MET A 180 19.29 4.74 18.02
N LEU A 181 18.70 3.68 17.40
CA LEU A 181 18.62 2.37 18.02
C LEU A 181 20.00 1.75 18.24
N LYS A 182 20.92 1.95 17.29
CA LYS A 182 22.29 1.46 17.39
C LYS A 182 23.00 2.08 18.59
N GLU A 183 22.90 3.38 18.74
CA GLU A 183 23.50 4.15 19.81
C GLU A 183 22.88 3.80 21.17
N ARG A 184 21.58 3.51 21.21
CA ARG A 184 20.89 3.03 22.42
C ARG A 184 21.30 1.63 22.80
N LEU A 185 21.42 0.72 21.85
CA LEU A 185 21.89 -0.65 22.11
C LEU A 185 23.35 -0.69 22.51
N ALA A 186 24.17 0.23 22.01
CA ALA A 186 25.56 0.42 22.43
C ALA A 186 25.71 1.08 23.80
N GLY A 187 24.61 1.52 24.45
CA GLY A 187 24.66 2.25 25.72
C GLY A 187 25.12 3.70 25.60
N GLU A 188 25.28 4.21 24.39
CA GLU A 188 25.77 5.58 24.13
C GLU A 188 24.70 6.65 24.43
N ILE A 189 23.41 6.27 24.39
CA ILE A 189 22.27 7.15 24.68
C ILE A 189 21.39 6.49 25.74
N PRO A 190 21.08 7.17 26.86
CA PRO A 190 20.25 6.60 27.91
C PRO A 190 18.83 6.32 27.45
N VAL A 191 18.24 5.24 27.91
CA VAL A 191 16.82 4.97 27.78
C VAL A 191 16.06 6.00 28.60
N LYS A 192 14.95 6.53 28.07
CA LYS A 192 14.12 7.53 28.74
C LYS A 192 13.65 6.98 30.10
N GLY A 193 14.21 7.50 31.20
CA GLY A 193 13.91 7.02 32.56
C GLY A 193 15.14 6.63 33.38
N GLU A 194 16.28 6.35 32.78
CA GLU A 194 17.52 6.12 33.51
C GLU A 194 18.28 7.44 33.70
N LYS A 195 18.48 7.85 34.96
CA LYS A 195 19.38 8.96 35.31
C LYS A 195 20.80 8.50 34.97
N LYS A 196 21.46 9.15 34.00
CA LYS A 196 22.89 8.98 33.81
C LYS A 196 23.61 9.30 35.12
N PRO A 197 24.58 8.48 35.54
CA PRO A 197 25.61 8.98 36.45
C PRO A 197 26.26 10.21 35.78
N ALA A 198 26.41 11.27 36.54
CA ALA A 198 26.96 12.55 36.05
C ALA A 198 28.21 12.30 35.19
N ALA A 199 28.13 12.58 33.90
CA ALA A 199 29.30 12.50 33.05
C ALA A 199 30.24 13.64 33.46
N VAL A 200 31.38 13.29 33.98
CA VAL A 200 32.50 14.22 34.16
C VAL A 200 32.94 14.61 32.74
N TYR A 201 32.58 15.79 32.30
CA TYR A 201 33.04 16.33 31.03
C TYR A 201 34.52 16.72 31.20
N PRO A 202 35.46 16.21 30.35
CA PRO A 202 36.89 16.52 30.50
C PRO A 202 37.28 17.95 30.08
N PHE A 203 36.31 18.87 30.00
CA PHE A 203 36.58 20.26 29.56
C PHE A 203 36.68 21.30 30.68
N GLU A 204 36.68 20.90 31.97
CA GLU A 204 36.84 21.88 33.08
C GLU A 204 38.22 21.88 33.73
N THR A 205 39.28 21.33 33.13
CA THR A 205 40.61 21.35 33.71
C THR A 205 41.62 22.28 33.03
N GLU A 206 41.20 23.15 32.11
CA GLU A 206 42.15 24.15 31.56
C GLU A 206 41.57 25.58 31.61
N ARG A 207 41.36 26.12 32.81
CA ARG A 207 41.35 27.56 33.04
C ARG A 207 41.58 27.85 34.53
N LYS A 208 42.82 27.75 34.96
CA LYS A 208 43.35 28.49 36.09
C LYS A 208 44.88 28.25 36.11
N GLU A 209 45.59 29.07 35.38
CA GLU A 209 46.96 29.49 35.67
C GLU A 209 47.31 30.56 34.64
N GLY A 210 47.44 31.77 35.08
CA GLY A 210 48.00 32.86 34.29
C GLY A 210 47.22 34.15 34.34
N GLU A 211 47.22 34.80 35.52
CA GLU A 211 47.20 36.26 35.65
C GLU A 211 47.47 36.59 37.11
N ASN A 212 48.75 36.73 37.40
CA ASN A 212 49.27 37.61 38.44
C ASN A 212 50.76 37.81 38.12
N GLU A 213 51.02 38.92 37.42
CA GLU A 213 52.13 39.85 37.65
C GLU A 213 51.98 41.03 36.70
#